data_48c875df7f9031af491f7b03277bd999
#
_entry.id   48c875df7f9031af491f7b03277bd999
#
_cell.length_a   1.000
_cell.length_b   1.000
_cell.length_c   1.000
_cell.angle_alpha   90.00
_cell.angle_beta   90.00
_cell.angle_gamma   90.00
#
_symmetry.space_group_name_H-M   'P 1'
#
loop_
_entity.id
_entity.type
_entity.pdbx_description
1 polymer ?
#
loop_
_entity_poly.entity_id
_entity_poly.type
_entity_poly.pdbx_seq_one_letter_code
_entity_poly.pdbx_strand_id
1 'polypeptide(L)'
;KGVFNVEDVVYTPYSRGVHTEATVKEGEAYLDMIVEEVYAKLRQEGVRSRAYPDRLIVDVIDPAMVKAIAAIEHLDESSLEKDTNRALERFFIIMGTNPEVAYNYSRSSAGALGLVQFIPSTYKSLAARSNGTLEPDFERAMTSHRNAIRAQTMYLDVLLTEFSDKVRDQFAEDPKRINEYIVAAYNGGSGRVRRAIEIWDQVLSGEKSRQLASLRRQYDTAFNEAERLRQATLKEKDAKKRAASQKKLDAQRVVYRNLKTQITKLEAAILRPETIGYVEKYRLTKSDERFVHRETGISATAAIIQPASLKQE
;
A
#
# COMPACT_ATOMS: atom_id res chain seq x y z
N LYS A 1 -22.92 17.36 -3.33
CA LYS A 1 -22.90 16.85 -4.73
C LYS A 1 -22.35 17.98 -5.58
N GLY A 2 -21.05 17.98 -5.86
CA GLY A 2 -20.48 18.87 -6.86
C GLY A 2 -20.87 18.35 -8.23
N VAL A 3 -21.48 19.18 -9.05
CA VAL A 3 -21.70 18.92 -10.46
C VAL A 3 -20.45 19.42 -11.17
N PHE A 4 -19.67 18.49 -11.76
CA PHE A 4 -18.61 18.87 -12.67
C PHE A 4 -19.27 19.26 -14.00
N ASN A 5 -19.13 20.51 -14.40
CA ASN A 5 -19.27 20.86 -15.81
C ASN A 5 -17.97 20.45 -16.51
N VAL A 6 -17.99 19.30 -17.13
CA VAL A 6 -16.93 18.87 -18.06
C VAL A 6 -17.36 19.39 -19.43
N GLU A 7 -16.96 20.62 -19.74
CA GLU A 7 -17.04 21.14 -21.09
C GLU A 7 -15.79 20.66 -21.83
N ASP A 8 -16.00 19.88 -22.91
CA ASP A 8 -15.00 19.52 -23.91
C ASP A 8 -13.90 18.54 -23.54
N VAL A 9 -14.15 17.48 -22.75
CA VAL A 9 -13.23 16.36 -22.65
C VAL A 9 -13.45 15.36 -23.77
N VAL A 10 -12.52 15.33 -24.72
CA VAL A 10 -12.44 14.25 -25.71
C VAL A 10 -11.74 13.07 -25.06
N TYR A 11 -12.45 11.97 -24.85
CA TYR A 11 -11.90 10.75 -24.26
C TYR A 11 -12.09 9.57 -25.22
N THR A 12 -11.01 8.86 -25.52
CA THR A 12 -11.00 7.66 -26.34
C THR A 12 -11.08 6.42 -25.45
N PRO A 13 -12.20 5.71 -25.37
CA PRO A 13 -12.30 4.49 -24.59
C PRO A 13 -11.46 3.37 -25.22
N TYR A 14 -11.03 2.41 -24.40
CA TYR A 14 -10.36 1.24 -24.92
C TYR A 14 -11.23 0.50 -25.95
N SER A 15 -10.64 0.19 -27.09
CA SER A 15 -11.22 -0.70 -28.10
C SER A 15 -10.10 -1.54 -28.74
N ARG A 16 -10.48 -2.63 -29.41
CA ARG A 16 -9.49 -3.44 -30.16
C ARG A 16 -8.79 -2.64 -31.27
N GLY A 17 -9.46 -1.63 -31.83
CA GLY A 17 -8.91 -0.79 -32.91
C GLY A 17 -7.78 0.13 -32.46
N VAL A 18 -7.74 0.53 -31.18
CA VAL A 18 -6.65 1.34 -30.61
C VAL A 18 -5.55 0.49 -29.95
N HIS A 19 -5.72 -0.84 -29.91
CA HIS A 19 -4.73 -1.73 -29.34
C HIS A 19 -3.63 -2.03 -30.39
N THR A 20 -2.66 -1.14 -30.45
CA THR A 20 -1.49 -1.25 -31.32
C THR A 20 -0.21 -1.08 -30.50
N GLU A 21 0.89 -1.62 -30.98
CA GLU A 21 2.21 -1.43 -30.34
C GLU A 21 2.57 0.05 -30.24
N ALA A 22 2.24 0.85 -31.26
CA ALA A 22 2.48 2.29 -31.24
C ALA A 22 1.75 2.97 -30.08
N THR A 23 0.45 2.68 -29.90
CA THR A 23 -0.34 3.27 -28.83
C THR A 23 0.13 2.85 -27.44
N VAL A 24 0.59 1.60 -27.29
CA VAL A 24 1.20 1.13 -26.03
C VAL A 24 2.48 1.93 -25.74
N LYS A 25 3.38 2.07 -26.72
CA LYS A 25 4.62 2.85 -26.58
C LYS A 25 4.36 4.34 -26.28
N GLU A 26 3.34 4.93 -26.87
CA GLU A 26 2.92 6.30 -26.56
C GLU A 26 2.49 6.46 -25.12
N GLY A 27 1.75 5.48 -24.58
CA GLY A 27 1.34 5.48 -23.19
C GLY A 27 2.49 5.27 -22.22
N GLU A 28 3.44 4.38 -22.54
CA GLU A 28 4.68 4.19 -21.79
C GLU A 28 5.49 5.50 -21.76
N ALA A 29 5.73 6.08 -22.94
CA ALA A 29 6.47 7.33 -23.07
C ALA A 29 5.81 8.49 -22.33
N TYR A 30 4.48 8.56 -22.38
CA TYR A 30 3.73 9.59 -21.65
C TYR A 30 3.87 9.43 -20.12
N LEU A 31 3.73 8.22 -19.58
CA LEU A 31 3.92 7.99 -18.14
C LEU A 31 5.36 8.30 -17.71
N ASP A 32 6.35 7.89 -18.49
CA ASP A 32 7.75 8.18 -18.24
C ASP A 32 7.99 9.69 -18.21
N MET A 33 7.51 10.40 -19.22
CA MET A 33 7.64 11.86 -19.33
C MET A 33 7.09 12.60 -18.11
N ILE A 34 5.85 12.29 -17.67
CA ILE A 34 5.25 13.01 -16.53
C ILE A 34 5.99 12.71 -15.22
N VAL A 35 6.49 11.48 -15.03
CA VAL A 35 7.29 11.13 -13.85
C VAL A 35 8.64 11.85 -13.88
N GLU A 36 9.34 11.84 -15.01
CA GLU A 36 10.62 12.54 -15.19
C GLU A 36 10.48 14.05 -14.97
N GLU A 37 9.46 14.70 -15.52
CA GLU A 37 9.18 16.12 -15.30
C GLU A 37 8.96 16.45 -13.83
N VAL A 38 8.17 15.63 -13.13
CA VAL A 38 7.92 15.82 -11.70
C VAL A 38 9.20 15.63 -10.89
N TYR A 39 10.01 14.61 -11.19
CA TYR A 39 11.26 14.34 -10.51
C TYR A 39 12.30 15.43 -10.77
N ALA A 40 12.42 15.91 -12.01
CA ALA A 40 13.28 17.04 -12.35
C ALA A 40 12.88 18.30 -11.56
N LYS A 41 11.58 18.59 -11.47
CA LYS A 41 11.06 19.74 -10.72
C LYS A 41 11.30 19.59 -9.20
N LEU A 42 11.05 18.41 -8.62
CA LEU A 42 11.35 18.15 -7.21
C LEU A 42 12.84 18.30 -6.90
N ARG A 43 13.71 17.88 -7.82
CA ARG A 43 15.17 18.05 -7.71
C ARG A 43 15.58 19.51 -7.80
N GLN A 44 15.04 20.25 -8.78
CA GLN A 44 15.30 21.69 -8.95
C GLN A 44 14.87 22.51 -7.74
N GLU A 45 13.74 22.16 -7.13
CA GLU A 45 13.23 22.82 -5.93
C GLU A 45 13.98 22.38 -4.65
N GLY A 46 14.88 21.40 -4.74
CA GLY A 46 15.66 20.90 -3.60
C GLY A 46 14.80 20.20 -2.55
N VAL A 47 13.70 19.57 -2.94
CA VAL A 47 12.77 18.93 -1.99
C VAL A 47 13.45 17.76 -1.28
N ARG A 48 13.60 17.89 0.05
CA ARG A 48 14.24 16.89 0.89
C ARG A 48 13.26 15.79 1.31
N SER A 49 13.78 14.56 1.43
CA SER A 49 13.03 13.46 2.05
C SER A 49 12.78 13.77 3.54
N ARG A 50 11.60 13.42 4.02
CA ARG A 50 11.26 13.50 5.45
C ARG A 50 11.83 12.31 6.22
N ALA A 51 11.96 11.15 5.55
CA ALA A 51 12.56 9.97 6.14
C ALA A 51 14.09 10.07 6.24
N TYR A 52 14.73 10.76 5.27
CA TYR A 52 16.17 10.98 5.19
C TYR A 52 16.45 12.47 4.85
N PRO A 53 16.44 13.37 5.85
CA PRO A 53 16.50 14.83 5.62
C PRO A 53 17.77 15.34 4.96
N ASP A 54 18.84 14.57 4.94
CA ASP A 54 20.10 14.81 4.25
C ASP A 54 20.04 14.50 2.75
N ARG A 55 18.99 13.84 2.27
CA ARG A 55 18.81 13.39 0.89
C ARG A 55 17.66 14.10 0.19
N LEU A 56 17.73 14.24 -1.13
CA LEU A 56 16.58 14.65 -1.92
C LEU A 56 15.54 13.53 -1.98
N ILE A 57 14.27 13.90 -2.00
CA ILE A 57 13.15 12.93 -2.08
C ILE A 57 13.26 12.03 -3.33
N VAL A 58 13.75 12.59 -4.44
CA VAL A 58 13.96 11.87 -5.71
C VAL A 58 15.10 10.86 -5.69
N ASP A 59 15.99 10.95 -4.69
CA ASP A 59 17.07 9.99 -4.47
C ASP A 59 16.66 8.90 -3.45
N VAL A 60 15.45 9.00 -2.88
CA VAL A 60 14.90 8.05 -1.90
C VAL A 60 13.75 7.27 -2.49
N ILE A 61 12.84 7.92 -3.19
CA ILE A 61 11.64 7.28 -3.77
C ILE A 61 11.94 6.87 -5.21
N ASP A 62 11.90 5.56 -5.48
CA ASP A 62 12.14 4.97 -6.80
C ASP A 62 11.02 5.41 -7.79
N PRO A 63 11.35 6.09 -8.91
CA PRO A 63 10.37 6.48 -9.91
C PRO A 63 9.65 5.26 -10.52
N ALA A 64 10.30 4.11 -10.62
CA ALA A 64 9.68 2.89 -11.09
C ALA A 64 8.61 2.36 -10.12
N MET A 65 8.77 2.58 -8.81
CA MET A 65 7.71 2.29 -7.82
C MET A 65 6.52 3.22 -8.01
N VAL A 66 6.74 4.51 -8.24
CA VAL A 66 5.69 5.50 -8.49
C VAL A 66 4.87 5.11 -9.73
N LYS A 67 5.53 4.77 -10.84
CA LYS A 67 4.88 4.29 -12.07
C LYS A 67 4.07 3.01 -11.83
N ALA A 68 4.66 2.03 -11.14
CA ALA A 68 3.99 0.77 -10.86
C ALA A 68 2.74 0.95 -10.00
N ILE A 69 2.79 1.80 -8.95
CA ILE A 69 1.61 2.09 -8.12
C ILE A 69 0.52 2.77 -8.96
N ALA A 70 0.86 3.78 -9.78
CA ALA A 70 -0.10 4.42 -10.66
C ALA A 70 -0.81 3.42 -11.59
N ALA A 71 -0.08 2.43 -12.12
CA ALA A 71 -0.68 1.40 -12.97
C ALA A 71 -1.60 0.44 -12.19
N ILE A 72 -1.16 -0.09 -11.05
CA ILE A 72 -1.92 -1.11 -10.29
C ILE A 72 -3.19 -0.57 -9.65
N GLU A 73 -3.33 0.75 -9.49
CA GLU A 73 -4.58 1.39 -9.05
C GLU A 73 -5.73 1.20 -10.06
N HIS A 74 -5.41 0.91 -11.32
CA HIS A 74 -6.36 0.76 -12.41
C HIS A 74 -6.43 -0.66 -12.98
N LEU A 75 -5.72 -1.60 -12.38
CA LEU A 75 -5.66 -3.00 -12.82
C LEU A 75 -6.26 -3.92 -11.77
N ASP A 76 -7.07 -4.87 -12.21
CA ASP A 76 -7.56 -5.93 -11.32
C ASP A 76 -6.53 -7.08 -11.22
N GLU A 77 -6.52 -7.72 -10.05
CA GLU A 77 -5.58 -8.79 -9.72
C GLU A 77 -5.71 -9.97 -10.69
N SER A 78 -6.95 -10.36 -11.01
CA SER A 78 -7.21 -11.53 -11.85
C SER A 78 -6.75 -11.33 -13.31
N SER A 79 -6.82 -10.10 -13.82
CA SER A 79 -6.29 -9.75 -15.14
C SER A 79 -4.76 -9.80 -15.16
N LEU A 80 -4.11 -9.29 -14.12
CA LEU A 80 -2.64 -9.32 -13.99
C LEU A 80 -2.12 -10.75 -13.86
N GLU A 81 -2.74 -11.58 -13.02
CA GLU A 81 -2.36 -12.99 -12.85
C GLU A 81 -2.52 -13.80 -14.13
N LYS A 82 -3.59 -13.52 -14.88
CA LYS A 82 -3.89 -14.25 -16.12
C LYS A 82 -2.94 -13.90 -17.26
N ASP A 83 -2.65 -12.63 -17.44
CA ASP A 83 -1.79 -12.11 -18.51
C ASP A 83 -1.32 -10.69 -18.14
N THR A 84 -0.21 -10.64 -17.42
CA THR A 84 0.39 -9.39 -16.93
C THR A 84 0.67 -8.42 -18.07
N ASN A 85 1.26 -8.92 -19.18
CA ASN A 85 1.60 -8.08 -20.33
C ASN A 85 0.36 -7.39 -20.90
N ARG A 86 -0.69 -8.16 -21.17
CA ARG A 86 -1.93 -7.64 -21.75
C ARG A 86 -2.67 -6.68 -20.80
N ALA A 87 -2.64 -6.93 -19.50
CA ALA A 87 -3.24 -6.04 -18.52
C ALA A 87 -2.53 -4.67 -18.52
N LEU A 88 -1.19 -4.69 -18.53
CA LEU A 88 -0.37 -3.48 -18.59
C LEU A 88 -0.52 -2.74 -19.93
N GLU A 89 -0.55 -3.47 -21.06
CA GLU A 89 -0.82 -2.86 -22.37
C GLU A 89 -2.15 -2.08 -22.38
N ARG A 90 -3.22 -2.63 -21.79
CA ARG A 90 -4.50 -1.92 -21.68
C ARG A 90 -4.41 -0.62 -20.88
N PHE A 91 -3.63 -0.63 -19.79
CA PHE A 91 -3.36 0.58 -19.02
C PHE A 91 -2.63 1.62 -19.89
N PHE A 92 -1.56 1.22 -20.58
CA PHE A 92 -0.78 2.12 -21.42
C PHE A 92 -1.58 2.63 -22.65
N ILE A 93 -2.45 1.82 -23.25
CA ILE A 93 -3.32 2.27 -24.34
C ILE A 93 -4.21 3.42 -23.88
N ILE A 94 -4.80 3.33 -22.69
CA ILE A 94 -5.60 4.43 -22.15
C ILE A 94 -4.75 5.68 -21.91
N MET A 95 -3.52 5.51 -21.40
CA MET A 95 -2.57 6.62 -21.22
C MET A 95 -2.16 7.25 -22.55
N GLY A 96 -1.87 6.45 -23.57
CA GLY A 96 -1.42 6.93 -24.88
C GLY A 96 -2.53 7.57 -25.73
N THR A 97 -3.75 7.05 -25.62
CA THR A 97 -4.90 7.62 -26.35
C THR A 97 -5.53 8.83 -25.68
N ASN A 98 -5.24 9.06 -24.40
CA ASN A 98 -5.83 10.13 -23.59
C ASN A 98 -4.79 10.86 -22.73
N PRO A 99 -3.69 11.38 -23.33
CA PRO A 99 -2.70 12.11 -22.55
C PRO A 99 -3.36 13.28 -21.80
N GLU A 100 -2.89 13.59 -20.61
CA GLU A 100 -3.39 14.59 -19.64
C GLU A 100 -4.76 14.29 -19.02
N VAL A 101 -5.60 13.40 -19.58
CA VAL A 101 -6.95 13.13 -19.07
C VAL A 101 -7.21 11.66 -18.69
N ALA A 102 -6.28 10.74 -19.03
CA ALA A 102 -6.39 9.32 -18.69
C ALA A 102 -6.62 9.15 -17.18
N TYR A 103 -7.64 8.39 -16.80
CA TYR A 103 -8.01 8.10 -15.42
C TYR A 103 -8.36 9.30 -14.51
N ASN A 104 -8.33 10.56 -15.00
CA ASN A 104 -8.61 11.75 -14.19
C ASN A 104 -9.95 11.68 -13.43
N TYR A 105 -10.95 11.05 -14.03
CA TYR A 105 -12.30 10.93 -13.45
C TYR A 105 -12.58 9.54 -12.88
N SER A 106 -11.57 8.66 -12.82
CA SER A 106 -11.69 7.36 -12.16
C SER A 106 -11.92 7.57 -10.66
N ARG A 107 -13.07 7.11 -10.17
CA ARG A 107 -13.49 7.33 -8.78
C ARG A 107 -13.91 6.01 -8.12
N SER A 108 -13.33 5.71 -6.97
CA SER A 108 -13.74 4.56 -6.15
C SER A 108 -14.98 4.86 -5.29
N SER A 109 -15.61 3.83 -4.75
CA SER A 109 -16.71 3.96 -3.78
C SER A 109 -16.31 4.71 -2.50
N ALA A 110 -15.03 4.67 -2.13
CA ALA A 110 -14.47 5.42 -1.01
C ALA A 110 -14.14 6.88 -1.36
N GLY A 111 -14.40 7.32 -2.60
CA GLY A 111 -14.12 8.66 -3.08
C GLY A 111 -12.67 8.90 -3.51
N ALA A 112 -11.87 7.84 -3.65
CA ALA A 112 -10.55 7.97 -4.25
C ALA A 112 -10.67 8.44 -5.70
N LEU A 113 -9.75 9.29 -6.16
CA LEU A 113 -9.86 9.97 -7.45
C LEU A 113 -8.53 9.97 -8.21
N GLY A 114 -8.65 9.91 -9.54
CA GLY A 114 -7.56 10.17 -10.48
C GLY A 114 -6.56 9.02 -10.64
N LEU A 115 -5.45 9.32 -11.31
CA LEU A 115 -4.43 8.35 -11.69
C LEU A 115 -3.85 7.58 -10.48
N VAL A 116 -3.73 8.21 -9.33
CA VAL A 116 -3.08 7.65 -8.13
C VAL A 116 -4.07 7.29 -7.02
N GLN A 117 -5.36 7.41 -7.28
CA GLN A 117 -6.45 7.01 -6.38
C GLN A 117 -6.31 7.52 -4.92
N PHE A 118 -5.95 8.80 -4.75
CA PHE A 118 -5.98 9.41 -3.41
C PHE A 118 -7.41 9.57 -2.89
N ILE A 119 -7.62 9.26 -1.62
CA ILE A 119 -8.85 9.67 -0.91
C ILE A 119 -8.71 11.12 -0.41
N PRO A 120 -9.83 11.89 -0.35
CA PRO A 120 -9.78 13.32 0.01
C PRO A 120 -9.08 13.62 1.33
N SER A 121 -9.30 12.81 2.36
CA SER A 121 -8.70 13.03 3.70
C SER A 121 -7.18 12.88 3.69
N THR A 122 -6.66 11.86 3.00
CA THR A 122 -5.21 11.63 2.85
C THR A 122 -4.56 12.78 2.09
N TYR A 123 -5.15 13.16 0.95
CA TYR A 123 -4.62 14.27 0.15
C TYR A 123 -4.61 15.60 0.92
N LYS A 124 -5.72 15.98 1.56
CA LYS A 124 -5.81 17.21 2.35
C LYS A 124 -4.77 17.27 3.47
N SER A 125 -4.55 16.16 4.16
CA SER A 125 -3.51 16.06 5.19
C SER A 125 -2.10 16.23 4.61
N LEU A 126 -1.84 15.69 3.43
CA LEU A 126 -0.56 15.85 2.74
C LEU A 126 -0.36 17.28 2.23
N ALA A 127 -1.37 17.86 1.56
CA ALA A 127 -1.34 19.21 1.01
C ALA A 127 -1.13 20.27 2.10
N ALA A 128 -1.79 20.12 3.25
CA ALA A 128 -1.60 21.01 4.40
C ALA A 128 -0.15 21.04 4.93
N ARG A 129 0.63 19.98 4.69
CA ARG A 129 2.03 19.85 5.11
C ARG A 129 3.03 20.11 3.99
N SER A 130 2.56 20.49 2.80
CA SER A 130 3.39 20.65 1.60
C SER A 130 3.96 22.06 1.42
N ASN A 131 3.70 22.98 2.38
CA ASN A 131 4.11 24.40 2.29
C ASN A 131 3.65 25.06 0.97
N GLY A 132 2.45 24.73 0.48
CA GLY A 132 1.88 25.30 -0.73
C GLY A 132 2.45 24.74 -2.05
N THR A 133 3.23 23.67 -1.99
CA THR A 133 3.81 23.04 -3.20
C THR A 133 2.84 22.07 -3.90
N LEU A 134 1.72 21.75 -3.30
CA LEU A 134 0.63 20.96 -3.87
C LEU A 134 -0.61 21.83 -4.06
N GLU A 135 -1.40 21.56 -5.11
CA GLU A 135 -2.69 22.19 -5.36
C GLU A 135 -3.63 21.92 -4.17
N PRO A 136 -4.19 22.94 -3.49
CA PRO A 136 -5.00 22.72 -2.30
C PRO A 136 -6.39 22.14 -2.60
N ASP A 137 -6.94 22.39 -3.79
CA ASP A 137 -8.22 21.82 -4.21
C ASP A 137 -8.04 20.37 -4.65
N PHE A 138 -8.77 19.46 -3.99
CA PHE A 138 -8.62 18.03 -4.21
C PHE A 138 -8.97 17.59 -5.63
N GLU A 139 -10.05 18.12 -6.18
CA GLU A 139 -10.53 17.73 -7.50
C GLU A 139 -9.55 18.20 -8.60
N ARG A 140 -9.12 19.44 -8.55
CA ARG A 140 -8.10 19.98 -9.46
C ARG A 140 -6.77 19.26 -9.32
N ALA A 141 -6.40 18.94 -8.09
CA ALA A 141 -5.18 18.23 -7.80
C ALA A 141 -5.13 16.83 -8.45
N MET A 142 -6.20 16.07 -8.33
CA MET A 142 -6.27 14.69 -8.80
C MET A 142 -6.60 14.56 -10.28
N THR A 143 -7.09 15.62 -10.91
CA THR A 143 -7.27 15.73 -12.36
C THR A 143 -6.05 16.34 -13.09
N SER A 144 -4.96 16.57 -12.36
CA SER A 144 -3.64 16.92 -12.91
C SER A 144 -2.67 15.78 -12.66
N HIS A 145 -2.24 15.07 -13.71
CA HIS A 145 -1.30 13.95 -13.58
C HIS A 145 -0.01 14.37 -12.88
N ARG A 146 0.53 15.55 -13.20
CA ARG A 146 1.77 16.06 -12.57
C ARG A 146 1.60 16.31 -11.08
N ASN A 147 0.49 16.91 -10.67
CA ASN A 147 0.23 17.11 -9.24
C ASN A 147 -0.05 15.78 -8.54
N ALA A 148 -0.78 14.86 -9.19
CA ALA A 148 -1.07 13.52 -8.64
C ALA A 148 0.22 12.72 -8.40
N ILE A 149 1.13 12.65 -9.39
CA ILE A 149 2.43 11.98 -9.28
C ILE A 149 3.32 12.65 -8.23
N ARG A 150 3.34 14.00 -8.18
CA ARG A 150 4.06 14.74 -7.14
C ARG A 150 3.55 14.40 -5.74
N ALA A 151 2.23 14.43 -5.56
CA ALA A 151 1.59 14.08 -4.30
C ALA A 151 1.88 12.62 -3.89
N GLN A 152 1.81 11.70 -4.84
CA GLN A 152 2.15 10.29 -4.62
C GLN A 152 3.60 10.13 -4.14
N THR A 153 4.56 10.74 -4.83
CA THR A 153 5.98 10.70 -4.44
C THR A 153 6.18 11.22 -3.02
N MET A 154 5.56 12.36 -2.68
CA MET A 154 5.63 12.94 -1.34
C MET A 154 4.94 12.06 -0.28
N TYR A 155 3.85 11.39 -0.64
CA TYR A 155 3.13 10.51 0.28
C TYR A 155 3.91 9.22 0.57
N LEU A 156 4.58 8.64 -0.44
CA LEU A 156 5.43 7.47 -0.25
C LEU A 156 6.59 7.77 0.73
N ASP A 157 7.16 8.96 0.65
CA ASP A 157 8.17 9.43 1.61
C ASP A 157 7.59 9.62 3.02
N VAL A 158 6.36 10.15 3.13
CA VAL A 158 5.64 10.22 4.42
C VAL A 158 5.41 8.82 4.99
N LEU A 159 4.96 7.85 4.18
CA LEU A 159 4.79 6.48 4.64
C LEU A 159 6.10 5.87 5.14
N LEU A 160 7.21 6.19 4.51
CA LEU A 160 8.54 5.73 4.93
C LEU A 160 8.91 6.27 6.33
N THR A 161 8.47 7.48 6.72
CA THR A 161 8.69 8.01 8.07
C THR A 161 7.91 7.25 9.16
N GLU A 162 6.86 6.54 8.77
CA GLU A 162 6.05 5.75 9.69
C GLU A 162 6.73 4.46 10.17
N PHE A 163 7.83 4.04 9.53
CA PHE A 163 8.62 2.89 9.92
C PHE A 163 9.76 3.29 10.85
N SER A 164 10.16 2.37 11.74
CA SER A 164 11.31 2.58 12.63
C SER A 164 12.62 2.68 11.85
N ASP A 165 13.64 3.28 12.47
CA ASP A 165 14.99 3.39 11.89
C ASP A 165 15.51 2.02 11.46
N LYS A 166 15.37 0.99 12.31
CA LYS A 166 15.75 -0.39 11.99
C LYS A 166 15.13 -0.90 10.68
N VAL A 167 13.85 -0.60 10.43
CA VAL A 167 13.17 -0.98 9.19
C VAL A 167 13.68 -0.15 8.02
N ARG A 168 13.92 1.16 8.22
CA ARG A 168 14.45 2.04 7.19
C ARG A 168 15.90 1.70 6.80
N ASP A 169 16.70 1.23 7.74
CA ASP A 169 18.08 0.77 7.47
C ASP A 169 18.11 -0.43 6.51
N GLN A 170 17.04 -1.24 6.51
CA GLN A 170 16.85 -2.32 5.53
C GLN A 170 16.70 -1.80 4.09
N PHE A 171 16.46 -0.50 3.89
CA PHE A 171 16.41 0.09 2.55
C PHE A 171 17.73 -0.09 1.78
N ALA A 172 18.87 -0.02 2.46
CA ALA A 172 20.17 -0.26 1.86
C ALA A 172 20.45 -1.76 1.63
N GLU A 173 19.96 -2.63 2.54
CA GLU A 173 20.20 -4.07 2.52
C GLU A 173 19.21 -4.83 1.63
N ASP A 174 17.93 -4.40 1.64
CA ASP A 174 16.85 -5.05 0.88
C ASP A 174 15.84 -4.00 0.34
N PRO A 175 16.17 -3.27 -0.74
CA PRO A 175 15.27 -2.27 -1.33
C PRO A 175 13.93 -2.85 -1.78
N LYS A 176 13.88 -4.12 -2.20
CA LYS A 176 12.62 -4.77 -2.62
C LYS A 176 11.67 -4.91 -1.44
N ARG A 177 12.19 -5.33 -0.30
CA ARG A 177 11.40 -5.55 0.91
C ARG A 177 10.83 -4.24 1.45
N ILE A 178 11.63 -3.18 1.53
CA ILE A 178 11.13 -1.89 2.02
C ILE A 178 10.09 -1.30 1.07
N ASN A 179 10.26 -1.46 -0.24
CA ASN A 179 9.27 -1.05 -1.24
C ASN A 179 7.94 -1.79 -1.07
N GLU A 180 7.96 -3.11 -0.79
CA GLU A 180 6.74 -3.86 -0.48
C GLU A 180 6.01 -3.33 0.76
N TYR A 181 6.75 -2.95 1.81
CA TYR A 181 6.16 -2.34 3.01
C TYR A 181 5.49 -1.00 2.69
N ILE A 182 6.15 -0.14 1.90
CA ILE A 182 5.62 1.15 1.48
C ILE A 182 4.35 0.96 0.63
N VAL A 183 4.39 0.05 -0.34
CA VAL A 183 3.27 -0.28 -1.23
C VAL A 183 2.08 -0.84 -0.44
N ALA A 184 2.33 -1.76 0.50
CA ALA A 184 1.28 -2.26 1.39
C ALA A 184 0.69 -1.15 2.26
N ALA A 185 1.53 -0.22 2.75
CA ALA A 185 1.10 0.90 3.57
C ALA A 185 0.28 1.93 2.77
N TYR A 186 0.60 2.10 1.49
CA TYR A 186 -0.16 2.96 0.57
C TYR A 186 -1.62 2.51 0.46
N ASN A 187 -1.86 1.22 0.26
CA ASN A 187 -3.20 0.64 0.16
C ASN A 187 -3.87 0.41 1.53
N GLY A 188 -3.18 -0.25 2.46
CA GLY A 188 -3.75 -0.78 3.71
C GLY A 188 -3.52 0.06 4.96
N GLY A 189 -2.72 1.13 4.85
CA GLY A 189 -2.30 1.99 5.96
C GLY A 189 -1.11 1.44 6.77
N SER A 190 -0.20 2.34 7.16
CA SER A 190 1.07 2.02 7.84
C SER A 190 0.91 1.29 9.17
N GLY A 191 -0.17 1.55 9.91
CA GLY A 191 -0.38 0.95 11.23
C GLY A 191 -0.48 -0.58 11.23
N ARG A 192 -1.11 -1.19 10.21
CA ARG A 192 -1.15 -2.66 10.07
C ARG A 192 0.17 -3.22 9.58
N VAL A 193 0.79 -2.55 8.61
CA VAL A 193 2.08 -2.96 8.06
C VAL A 193 3.16 -2.99 9.15
N ARG A 194 3.27 -1.95 9.99
CA ARG A 194 4.22 -1.93 11.11
C ARG A 194 4.08 -3.14 12.04
N ARG A 195 2.86 -3.59 12.30
CA ARG A 195 2.62 -4.77 13.13
C ARG A 195 2.91 -6.10 12.41
N ALA A 196 2.88 -6.08 11.08
CA ALA A 196 3.11 -7.26 10.26
C ALA A 196 4.58 -7.48 9.88
N ILE A 197 5.46 -6.48 10.03
CA ILE A 197 6.84 -6.52 9.53
C ILE A 197 7.61 -7.76 10.00
N GLU A 198 7.55 -8.08 11.30
CA GLU A 198 8.27 -9.24 11.88
C GLU A 198 7.75 -10.60 11.39
N ILE A 199 6.52 -10.64 10.91
CA ILE A 199 5.86 -11.86 10.42
C ILE A 199 5.44 -11.76 8.95
N TRP A 200 6.10 -10.86 8.20
CA TRP A 200 5.71 -10.44 6.85
C TRP A 200 5.46 -11.61 5.89
N ASP A 201 6.45 -12.48 5.77
CA ASP A 201 6.35 -13.62 4.85
C ASP A 201 5.23 -14.59 5.23
N GLN A 202 5.00 -14.79 6.54
CA GLN A 202 3.93 -15.64 7.05
C GLN A 202 2.55 -15.01 6.85
N VAL A 203 2.47 -13.67 6.83
CA VAL A 203 1.23 -12.94 6.49
C VAL A 203 0.94 -13.08 5.02
N LEU A 204 1.92 -12.82 4.15
CA LEU A 204 1.76 -12.92 2.69
C LEU A 204 1.48 -14.35 2.22
N SER A 205 2.09 -15.37 2.82
CA SER A 205 1.83 -16.79 2.49
C SER A 205 0.49 -17.32 3.00
N GLY A 206 -0.28 -16.51 3.74
CA GLY A 206 -1.54 -16.92 4.37
C GLY A 206 -1.38 -17.83 5.60
N GLU A 207 -0.16 -18.12 6.05
CA GLU A 207 0.09 -18.96 7.25
C GLU A 207 -0.60 -18.37 8.49
N LYS A 208 -0.44 -17.07 8.73
CA LYS A 208 -1.06 -16.38 9.87
C LYS A 208 -2.58 -16.34 9.78
N SER A 209 -3.15 -16.28 8.59
CA SER A 209 -4.61 -16.39 8.38
C SER A 209 -5.12 -17.78 8.77
N ARG A 210 -4.40 -18.84 8.41
CA ARG A 210 -4.72 -20.22 8.82
C ARG A 210 -4.59 -20.39 10.34
N GLN A 211 -3.54 -19.83 10.95
CA GLN A 211 -3.35 -19.82 12.40
C GLN A 211 -4.51 -19.11 13.11
N LEU A 212 -4.95 -17.95 12.62
CA LEU A 212 -6.08 -17.19 13.15
C LEU A 212 -7.37 -18.01 13.10
N ALA A 213 -7.65 -18.67 11.99
CA ALA A 213 -8.83 -19.54 11.84
C ALA A 213 -8.80 -20.71 12.85
N SER A 214 -7.63 -21.28 13.12
CA SER A 214 -7.46 -22.32 14.16
C SER A 214 -7.73 -21.77 15.56
N LEU A 215 -7.17 -20.62 15.92
CA LEU A 215 -7.38 -19.97 17.22
C LEU A 215 -8.86 -19.63 17.44
N ARG A 216 -9.56 -19.17 16.43
CA ARG A 216 -11.00 -18.88 16.51
C ARG A 216 -11.81 -20.15 16.82
N ARG A 217 -11.54 -21.26 16.14
CA ARG A 217 -12.20 -22.55 16.46
C ARG A 217 -11.93 -23.01 17.91
N GLN A 218 -10.69 -22.88 18.37
CA GLN A 218 -10.34 -23.20 19.75
C GLN A 218 -11.06 -22.28 20.76
N TYR A 219 -11.16 -21.00 20.45
CA TYR A 219 -11.90 -20.02 21.27
C TYR A 219 -13.39 -20.40 21.38
N ASP A 220 -14.04 -20.71 20.24
CA ASP A 220 -15.46 -21.08 20.22
C ASP A 220 -15.71 -22.33 21.06
N THR A 221 -14.85 -23.34 20.95
CA THR A 221 -14.91 -24.57 21.76
C THR A 221 -14.78 -24.25 23.25
N ALA A 222 -13.76 -23.45 23.62
CA ALA A 222 -13.51 -23.10 25.01
C ALA A 222 -14.61 -22.22 25.60
N PHE A 223 -15.16 -21.29 24.80
CA PHE A 223 -16.28 -20.44 25.20
C PHE A 223 -17.55 -21.23 25.45
N ASN A 224 -17.91 -22.14 24.53
CA ASN A 224 -19.08 -23.00 24.66
C ASN A 224 -19.00 -23.94 25.88
N GLU A 225 -17.81 -24.48 26.17
CA GLU A 225 -17.59 -25.29 27.39
C GLU A 225 -17.71 -24.44 28.66
N ALA A 226 -17.19 -23.21 28.67
CA ALA A 226 -17.37 -22.31 29.80
C ALA A 226 -18.84 -21.98 30.05
N GLU A 227 -19.63 -21.78 28.99
CA GLU A 227 -21.07 -21.51 29.12
C GLU A 227 -21.81 -22.74 29.61
N ARG A 228 -21.46 -23.95 29.13
CA ARG A 228 -22.01 -25.23 29.64
C ARG A 228 -21.74 -25.39 31.14
N LEU A 229 -20.49 -25.16 31.59
CA LEU A 229 -20.10 -25.21 32.99
C LEU A 229 -20.84 -24.14 33.83
N ARG A 230 -21.04 -22.94 33.30
CA ARG A 230 -21.79 -21.87 33.94
C ARG A 230 -23.24 -22.32 34.20
N GLN A 231 -23.90 -22.87 33.21
CA GLN A 231 -25.27 -23.36 33.36
C GLN A 231 -25.37 -24.52 34.36
N ALA A 232 -24.41 -25.46 34.34
CA ALA A 232 -24.32 -26.53 35.30
C ALA A 232 -24.13 -26.05 36.75
N THR A 233 -23.24 -25.06 36.93
CA THR A 233 -22.96 -24.46 38.25
C THR A 233 -24.18 -23.74 38.83
N LEU A 234 -24.96 -23.04 37.99
CA LEU A 234 -26.17 -22.35 38.40
C LEU A 234 -27.30 -23.34 38.86
N LYS A 235 -27.34 -24.51 38.27
CA LYS A 235 -28.38 -25.56 38.62
C LYS A 235 -27.97 -26.45 39.80
N GLU A 236 -26.69 -26.43 40.20
CA GLU A 236 -26.19 -27.29 41.29
C GLU A 236 -26.62 -26.75 42.65
N LYS A 237 -27.29 -27.60 43.43
CA LYS A 237 -27.82 -27.29 44.77
C LYS A 237 -26.81 -27.58 45.88
N ASP A 238 -25.98 -28.63 45.70
CA ASP A 238 -24.95 -29.01 46.64
C ASP A 238 -23.80 -27.99 46.63
N ALA A 239 -23.52 -27.42 47.80
CA ALA A 239 -22.52 -26.35 47.93
C ALA A 239 -21.10 -26.81 47.57
N LYS A 240 -20.72 -28.05 47.95
CA LYS A 240 -19.39 -28.58 47.66
C LYS A 240 -19.21 -28.86 46.16
N LYS A 241 -20.23 -29.46 45.53
CA LYS A 241 -20.23 -29.72 44.07
C LYS A 241 -20.27 -28.41 43.28
N ARG A 242 -21.03 -27.40 43.72
CA ARG A 242 -21.07 -26.06 43.14
C ARG A 242 -19.72 -25.39 43.18
N ALA A 243 -19.01 -25.45 44.29
CA ALA A 243 -17.65 -24.87 44.40
C ALA A 243 -16.67 -25.58 43.45
N ALA A 244 -16.74 -26.89 43.30
CA ALA A 244 -15.93 -27.65 42.35
C ALA A 244 -16.23 -27.28 40.90
N SER A 245 -17.52 -27.13 40.54
CA SER A 245 -17.94 -26.67 39.22
C SER A 245 -17.52 -25.23 38.93
N GLN A 246 -17.59 -24.34 39.94
CA GLN A 246 -17.12 -22.95 39.82
C GLN A 246 -15.62 -22.89 39.53
N LYS A 247 -14.80 -23.70 40.23
CA LYS A 247 -13.36 -23.77 39.96
C LYS A 247 -13.04 -24.20 38.53
N LYS A 248 -13.79 -25.18 37.97
CA LYS A 248 -13.66 -25.60 36.57
C LYS A 248 -14.05 -24.49 35.61
N LEU A 249 -15.16 -23.77 35.90
CA LEU A 249 -15.61 -22.64 35.10
C LEU A 249 -14.56 -21.53 35.05
N ASP A 250 -13.96 -21.18 36.21
CA ASP A 250 -12.96 -20.12 36.29
C ASP A 250 -11.67 -20.51 35.53
N ALA A 251 -11.24 -21.77 35.62
CA ALA A 251 -10.14 -22.27 34.82
C ALA A 251 -10.44 -22.14 33.30
N GLN A 252 -11.64 -22.51 32.85
CA GLN A 252 -12.02 -22.40 31.46
C GLN A 252 -12.14 -20.94 30.97
N ARG A 253 -12.58 -20.04 31.84
CA ARG A 253 -12.60 -18.60 31.56
C ARG A 253 -11.21 -18.03 31.29
N VAL A 254 -10.18 -18.50 32.01
CA VAL A 254 -8.80 -18.12 31.74
C VAL A 254 -8.37 -18.59 30.35
N VAL A 255 -8.72 -19.82 29.96
CA VAL A 255 -8.39 -20.37 28.64
C VAL A 255 -8.95 -19.50 27.51
N TYR A 256 -10.25 -19.26 27.49
CA TYR A 256 -10.83 -18.50 26.37
C TYR A 256 -10.43 -17.01 26.37
N ARG A 257 -10.13 -16.41 27.53
CA ARG A 257 -9.58 -15.04 27.59
C ARG A 257 -8.19 -14.97 26.97
N ASN A 258 -7.34 -15.95 27.24
CA ASN A 258 -5.99 -16.04 26.64
C ASN A 258 -6.08 -16.21 25.12
N LEU A 259 -6.98 -17.09 24.65
CA LEU A 259 -7.22 -17.27 23.23
C LEU A 259 -7.73 -15.98 22.57
N LYS A 260 -8.66 -15.26 23.21
CA LYS A 260 -9.16 -13.96 22.73
C LYS A 260 -8.01 -12.95 22.59
N THR A 261 -7.11 -12.91 23.57
CA THR A 261 -5.93 -12.02 23.53
C THR A 261 -5.02 -12.36 22.35
N GLN A 262 -4.77 -13.65 22.10
CA GLN A 262 -3.96 -14.09 20.96
C GLN A 262 -4.62 -13.75 19.63
N ILE A 263 -5.93 -14.00 19.51
CA ILE A 263 -6.74 -13.63 18.33
C ILE A 263 -6.61 -12.13 18.06
N THR A 264 -6.87 -11.28 19.04
CA THR A 264 -6.81 -9.81 18.89
C THR A 264 -5.42 -9.33 18.43
N LYS A 265 -4.33 -9.90 19.00
CA LYS A 265 -2.96 -9.55 18.58
C LYS A 265 -2.70 -9.95 17.14
N LEU A 266 -3.11 -11.16 16.77
CA LEU A 266 -2.88 -11.68 15.42
C LEU A 266 -3.73 -10.93 14.37
N GLU A 267 -5.00 -10.67 14.66
CA GLU A 267 -5.88 -9.85 13.80
C GLU A 267 -5.31 -8.45 13.52
N ALA A 268 -4.67 -7.85 14.55
CA ALA A 268 -4.06 -6.54 14.39
C ALA A 268 -2.84 -6.55 13.45
N ALA A 269 -2.14 -7.69 13.33
CA ALA A 269 -0.96 -7.84 12.49
C ALA A 269 -1.24 -8.42 11.10
N ILE A 270 -2.39 -9.07 10.88
CA ILE A 270 -2.75 -9.62 9.56
C ILE A 270 -3.20 -8.48 8.64
N LEU A 271 -2.61 -8.44 7.44
CA LEU A 271 -3.04 -7.53 6.39
C LEU A 271 -4.41 -7.96 5.86
N ARG A 272 -5.15 -7.00 5.32
CA ARG A 272 -6.39 -7.29 4.60
C ARG A 272 -6.08 -8.05 3.32
N PRO A 273 -6.97 -8.93 2.84
CA PRO A 273 -6.79 -9.62 1.56
C PRO A 273 -6.50 -8.66 0.42
N GLU A 274 -7.21 -7.52 0.36
CA GLU A 274 -7.01 -6.49 -0.66
C GLU A 274 -5.58 -5.91 -0.62
N THR A 275 -5.00 -5.76 0.56
CA THR A 275 -3.62 -5.25 0.71
C THR A 275 -2.60 -6.31 0.31
N ILE A 276 -2.86 -7.60 0.58
CA ILE A 276 -2.00 -8.70 0.13
C ILE A 276 -2.02 -8.76 -1.40
N GLY A 277 -3.21 -8.77 -2.01
CA GLY A 277 -3.35 -8.73 -3.46
C GLY A 277 -2.72 -7.49 -4.10
N TYR A 278 -2.75 -6.34 -3.40
CA TYR A 278 -2.09 -5.13 -3.86
C TYR A 278 -0.56 -5.25 -3.92
N VAL A 279 0.06 -5.91 -2.93
CA VAL A 279 1.49 -6.23 -2.96
C VAL A 279 1.81 -7.20 -4.09
N GLU A 280 0.95 -8.19 -4.33
CA GLU A 280 1.15 -9.15 -5.42
C GLU A 280 1.03 -8.47 -6.79
N LYS A 281 0.04 -7.63 -7.00
CA LYS A 281 -0.04 -6.78 -8.21
C LYS A 281 1.25 -5.98 -8.42
N TYR A 282 1.79 -5.39 -7.36
CA TYR A 282 3.05 -4.65 -7.43
C TYR A 282 4.21 -5.54 -7.85
N ARG A 283 4.34 -6.74 -7.29
CA ARG A 283 5.39 -7.70 -7.67
C ARG A 283 5.31 -8.09 -9.14
N LEU A 284 4.12 -8.42 -9.62
CA LEU A 284 3.88 -8.75 -11.01
C LEU A 284 4.23 -7.57 -11.94
N THR A 285 3.79 -6.37 -11.60
CA THR A 285 4.07 -5.16 -12.38
C THR A 285 5.55 -4.80 -12.38
N LYS A 286 6.23 -4.85 -11.23
CA LYS A 286 7.67 -4.55 -11.13
C LYS A 286 8.57 -5.59 -11.80
N SER A 287 8.07 -6.79 -12.08
CA SER A 287 8.81 -7.79 -12.86
C SER A 287 8.82 -7.50 -14.37
N ASP A 288 7.94 -6.63 -14.84
CA ASP A 288 7.87 -6.22 -16.25
C ASP A 288 8.96 -5.17 -16.57
N GLU A 289 9.63 -5.33 -17.71
CA GLU A 289 10.76 -4.48 -18.11
C GLU A 289 10.41 -3.00 -18.26
N ARG A 290 9.14 -2.65 -18.51
CA ARG A 290 8.62 -1.26 -18.60
C ARG A 290 8.70 -0.51 -17.28
N PHE A 291 8.79 -1.24 -16.16
CA PHE A 291 8.91 -0.71 -14.79
C PHE A 291 10.29 -0.96 -14.19
N VAL A 292 11.23 -1.53 -14.94
CA VAL A 292 12.63 -1.59 -14.53
C VAL A 292 13.27 -0.26 -14.88
N HIS A 293 13.95 0.35 -13.92
CA HIS A 293 14.66 1.61 -14.16
C HIS A 293 15.76 1.35 -15.21
N ARG A 294 15.58 1.84 -16.43
CA ARG A 294 16.67 1.93 -17.39
C ARG A 294 17.58 3.06 -16.90
N GLU A 295 18.75 2.71 -16.43
CA GLU A 295 19.76 3.71 -16.04
C GLU A 295 20.01 4.64 -17.23
N THR A 296 19.39 5.80 -17.22
CA THR A 296 19.87 6.94 -18.03
C THR A 296 21.10 7.49 -17.31
N GLY A 297 22.24 6.79 -17.45
CA GLY A 297 23.59 7.35 -17.19
C GLY A 297 23.94 7.89 -15.81
N ILE A 298 23.06 7.83 -14.81
CA ILE A 298 23.32 8.25 -13.42
C ILE A 298 22.93 7.10 -12.49
N SER A 299 23.93 6.29 -12.14
CA SER A 299 23.80 5.22 -11.13
C SER A 299 23.44 5.84 -9.77
N ALA A 300 22.16 5.90 -9.44
CA ALA A 300 21.69 6.32 -8.11
C ALA A 300 21.98 5.25 -7.04
N THR A 301 22.26 4.01 -7.43
CA THR A 301 22.40 2.87 -6.52
C THR A 301 23.83 2.67 -5.99
N ALA A 302 24.85 3.17 -6.69
CA ALA A 302 26.25 3.00 -6.28
C ALA A 302 26.74 4.06 -5.27
N ALA A 303 26.00 5.16 -5.07
CA ALA A 303 26.34 6.21 -4.10
C ALA A 303 25.81 5.94 -2.68
N ILE A 304 25.16 4.81 -2.45
CA ILE A 304 24.38 4.57 -1.22
C ILE A 304 25.24 3.95 -0.10
N ILE A 305 26.41 3.37 -0.38
CA ILE A 305 27.19 2.65 0.62
C ILE A 305 28.64 3.17 0.64
N GLN A 306 28.86 4.31 1.27
CA GLN A 306 30.10 4.51 2.05
C GLN A 306 29.68 4.80 3.49
N PRO A 307 30.00 3.93 4.44
CA PRO A 307 29.89 4.29 5.84
C PRO A 307 30.81 5.46 6.09
N ALA A 308 30.29 6.49 6.77
CA ALA A 308 31.12 7.58 7.26
C ALA A 308 32.28 6.95 8.05
N SER A 309 33.49 7.09 7.54
CA SER A 309 34.69 6.68 8.23
C SER A 309 34.72 7.38 9.60
N LEU A 310 34.59 6.59 10.64
CA LEU A 310 34.93 6.99 12.01
C LEU A 310 36.33 7.58 11.96
N LYS A 311 36.44 8.91 12.09
CA LYS A 311 37.67 9.53 12.49
C LYS A 311 37.96 9.13 13.93
N GLN A 312 38.93 8.24 14.08
CA GLN A 312 39.67 8.11 15.32
C GLN A 312 40.51 9.39 15.46
N GLU A 313 40.27 10.14 16.50
CA GLU A 313 41.24 10.86 17.31
C GLU A 313 40.74 10.87 18.75
#